data_e059b653d52fdd155ecc96cec685bbf3
#
_entry.id   e059b653d52fdd155ecc96cec685bbf3
#
_cell.length_a   1.000
_cell.length_b   1.000
_cell.length_c   1.000
_cell.angle_alpha   90.00
_cell.angle_beta   90.00
_cell.angle_gamma   90.00
#
_symmetry.space_group_name_H-M   'P 1'
#
loop_
_entity.id
_entity.type
_entity.pdbx_description
1 polymer ?
#
loop_
_entity_poly.entity_id
_entity_poly.type
_entity_poly.pdbx_seq_one_letter_code
_entity_poly.pdbx_strand_id
1 'polypeptide(L)'
;MNRWNAFLCLNFFLPLPEASVHPLAWNLASALAFVLLGLEFRGRLAEQSLRSLPALPVTPAFSHSTLPLVLIWCVQLWVVVQWAITSLSPYDSLMSLSQGLLYAAVFTLALLLVDSRQRVRQLVWVVVAAAAFQALYGAFMVLTGLEYGFFAEKEHYRGVATGTYVNRNSLAGLMELSLALGIGLLLAEPTRYFGSARQRLRQLIEVMLSKKLILRLLLAIMVIALVLTRSRMGNTAFFASLMVAGALALVLMRNKTTATTVLLGSLLVIDIAIVGTFFGVDKVAERLQQTSSQTESRDEVTRDTFNIFLDNPITGTGAGTFTHTFPALKSSEVTSFGLYNNAHNDYAQFASEFGAPATIALAVVVFWAFWNGIVAMRQRNSRFYQGVGFSVTMAIVAIGIHSTVDFNLQIPANASLFVVILALSAVARWAPHNSTSGRMRRRTGRKASA
;
A
#
# COMPACT_ATOMS: atom_id res chain seq x y z
N MET A 1 -15.10 -17.29 13.18
CA MET A 1 -14.42 -16.66 12.00
C MET A 1 -13.06 -17.32 11.85
N ASN A 2 -12.70 -17.82 10.66
CA ASN A 2 -11.36 -18.39 10.47
C ASN A 2 -10.30 -17.27 10.39
N ARG A 3 -9.02 -17.61 10.65
CA ARG A 3 -7.90 -16.65 10.71
C ARG A 3 -7.76 -15.83 9.42
N TRP A 4 -8.01 -16.45 8.27
CA TRP A 4 -7.98 -15.77 6.96
C TRP A 4 -9.05 -14.68 6.86
N ASN A 5 -10.29 -14.97 7.23
CA ASN A 5 -11.37 -13.99 7.19
C ASN A 5 -11.13 -12.85 8.19
N ALA A 6 -10.54 -13.14 9.36
CA ALA A 6 -10.16 -12.10 10.32
C ALA A 6 -9.08 -11.17 9.75
N PHE A 7 -8.09 -11.72 9.04
CA PHE A 7 -7.08 -10.92 8.35
C PHE A 7 -7.69 -10.05 7.23
N LEU A 8 -8.66 -10.58 6.46
CA LEU A 8 -9.40 -9.80 5.48
C LEU A 8 -10.21 -8.67 6.12
N CYS A 9 -10.90 -8.95 7.23
CA CYS A 9 -11.64 -7.93 7.99
C CYS A 9 -10.69 -6.82 8.49
N LEU A 10 -9.53 -7.18 9.04
CA LEU A 10 -8.54 -6.19 9.48
C LEU A 10 -8.17 -5.23 8.33
N ASN A 11 -7.85 -5.76 7.15
CA ASN A 11 -7.49 -4.94 5.98
C ASN A 11 -8.66 -4.12 5.42
N PHE A 12 -9.92 -4.58 5.60
CA PHE A 12 -11.11 -3.83 5.20
C PHE A 12 -11.39 -2.66 6.13
N PHE A 13 -11.26 -2.87 7.44
CA PHE A 13 -11.66 -1.88 8.44
C PHE A 13 -10.59 -0.84 8.77
N LEU A 14 -9.30 -1.12 8.52
CA LEU A 14 -8.22 -0.16 8.79
C LEU A 14 -8.44 1.24 8.17
N PRO A 15 -8.92 1.40 6.93
CA PRO A 15 -9.15 2.72 6.36
C PRO A 15 -10.36 3.47 6.94
N LEU A 16 -11.31 2.79 7.61
CA LEU A 16 -12.59 3.38 7.97
C LEU A 16 -12.53 4.37 9.14
N PRO A 17 -11.86 4.08 10.28
CA PRO A 17 -11.81 5.03 11.38
C PRO A 17 -10.73 6.09 11.12
N GLU A 18 -11.04 7.09 10.29
CA GLU A 18 -10.12 8.20 9.96
C GLU A 18 -8.72 7.72 9.55
N ALA A 19 -8.67 6.70 8.67
CA ALA A 19 -7.42 6.03 8.28
C ALA A 19 -6.65 5.40 9.45
N SER A 20 -7.33 5.12 10.55
CA SER A 20 -6.75 4.62 11.81
C SER A 20 -5.71 5.57 12.43
N VAL A 21 -5.81 6.88 12.22
CA VAL A 21 -4.86 7.85 12.81
C VAL A 21 -5.08 8.06 14.31
N HIS A 22 -6.24 7.68 14.85
CA HIS A 22 -6.50 7.76 16.29
C HIS A 22 -5.81 6.60 17.04
N PRO A 23 -5.12 6.85 18.18
CA PRO A 23 -4.41 5.83 18.94
C PRO A 23 -5.22 4.58 19.28
N LEU A 24 -6.49 4.74 19.63
CA LEU A 24 -7.37 3.60 19.91
C LEU A 24 -7.51 2.68 18.69
N ALA A 25 -7.66 3.24 17.48
CA ALA A 25 -7.89 2.46 16.27
C ALA A 25 -6.69 1.58 15.92
N TRP A 26 -5.46 2.15 15.87
CA TRP A 26 -4.28 1.35 15.53
C TRP A 26 -3.88 0.38 16.66
N ASN A 27 -4.10 0.74 17.94
CA ASN A 27 -3.81 -0.17 19.06
C ASN A 27 -4.75 -1.37 19.07
N LEU A 28 -6.05 -1.20 18.78
CA LEU A 28 -6.99 -2.30 18.61
C LEU A 28 -6.61 -3.18 17.40
N ALA A 29 -6.23 -2.56 16.29
CA ALA A 29 -5.74 -3.28 15.11
C ALA A 29 -4.46 -4.07 15.41
N SER A 30 -3.53 -3.47 16.17
CA SER A 30 -2.29 -4.13 16.63
C SER A 30 -2.60 -5.33 17.51
N ALA A 31 -3.45 -5.17 18.53
CA ALA A 31 -3.87 -6.26 19.39
C ALA A 31 -4.49 -7.41 18.60
N LEU A 32 -5.40 -7.11 17.65
CA LEU A 32 -6.00 -8.11 16.77
C LEU A 32 -4.95 -8.81 15.90
N ALA A 33 -4.01 -8.06 15.32
CA ALA A 33 -2.94 -8.63 14.50
C ALA A 33 -2.06 -9.59 15.30
N PHE A 34 -1.70 -9.25 16.54
CA PHE A 34 -0.92 -10.14 17.43
C PHE A 34 -1.70 -11.38 17.86
N VAL A 35 -2.99 -11.25 18.18
CA VAL A 35 -3.84 -12.40 18.46
C VAL A 35 -3.89 -13.35 17.26
N LEU A 36 -4.08 -12.81 16.05
CA LEU A 36 -4.09 -13.60 14.82
C LEU A 36 -2.74 -14.27 14.57
N LEU A 37 -1.64 -13.55 14.79
CA LEU A 37 -0.29 -14.08 14.64
C LEU A 37 -0.02 -15.22 15.62
N GLY A 38 -0.38 -15.06 16.89
CA GLY A 38 -0.28 -16.11 17.91
C GLY A 38 -1.11 -17.35 17.56
N LEU A 39 -2.36 -17.15 17.12
CA LEU A 39 -3.22 -18.24 16.67
C LEU A 39 -2.66 -18.96 15.42
N GLU A 40 -2.02 -18.21 14.49
CA GLU A 40 -1.41 -18.80 13.31
C GLU A 40 -0.20 -19.65 13.67
N PHE A 41 0.72 -19.14 14.49
CA PHE A 41 1.87 -19.92 14.95
C PHE A 41 1.46 -21.14 15.79
N ARG A 42 0.51 -21.00 16.71
CA ARG A 42 -0.04 -22.13 17.47
C ARG A 42 -0.60 -23.22 16.54
N GLY A 43 -1.35 -22.81 15.51
CA GLY A 43 -1.91 -23.77 14.56
C GLY A 43 -0.83 -24.51 13.76
N ARG A 44 0.24 -23.82 13.37
CA ARG A 44 1.38 -24.43 12.64
C ARG A 44 2.22 -25.34 13.52
N LEU A 45 2.44 -24.96 14.78
CA LEU A 45 3.12 -25.82 15.77
C LEU A 45 2.34 -27.11 16.02
N ALA A 46 1.02 -27.00 16.16
CA ALA A 46 0.15 -28.17 16.30
C ALA A 46 0.23 -29.08 15.04
N GLU A 47 0.21 -28.50 13.84
CA GLU A 47 0.38 -29.24 12.59
C GLU A 47 1.75 -29.92 12.49
N GLN A 48 2.83 -29.21 12.88
CA GLN A 48 4.19 -29.77 12.93
C GLN A 48 4.23 -30.99 13.85
N SER A 49 3.70 -30.88 15.07
CA SER A 49 3.66 -31.97 16.05
C SER A 49 2.84 -33.16 15.56
N LEU A 50 1.60 -32.90 15.08
CA LEU A 50 0.70 -33.96 14.61
C LEU A 50 1.24 -34.74 13.41
N ARG A 51 2.03 -34.10 12.56
CA ARG A 51 2.61 -34.72 11.36
C ARG A 51 4.07 -35.12 11.54
N SER A 52 4.66 -34.92 12.72
CA SER A 52 6.09 -35.16 13.00
C SER A 52 7.01 -34.51 11.97
N LEU A 53 6.70 -33.25 11.57
CA LEU A 53 7.48 -32.53 10.56
C LEU A 53 8.80 -32.03 11.16
N PRO A 54 9.92 -32.07 10.39
CA PRO A 54 11.23 -31.64 10.87
C PRO A 54 11.31 -30.09 11.06
N ALA A 55 10.43 -29.35 10.42
CA ALA A 55 10.38 -27.89 10.50
C ALA A 55 8.93 -27.36 10.52
N LEU A 56 8.77 -26.12 10.97
CA LEU A 56 7.47 -25.45 10.97
C LEU A 56 6.92 -25.32 9.52
N PRO A 57 5.67 -25.76 9.26
CA PRO A 57 5.09 -25.67 7.92
C PRO A 57 4.74 -24.21 7.58
N VAL A 58 5.62 -23.56 6.83
CA VAL A 58 5.44 -22.17 6.37
C VAL A 58 5.23 -22.11 4.86
N THR A 59 4.76 -20.95 4.37
CA THR A 59 4.61 -20.73 2.93
C THR A 59 5.98 -20.52 2.26
N PRO A 60 6.14 -20.84 0.97
CA PRO A 60 7.38 -20.50 0.25
C PRO A 60 7.69 -19.00 0.26
N ALA A 61 6.66 -18.14 0.25
CA ALA A 61 6.84 -16.70 0.38
C ALA A 61 7.48 -16.34 1.73
N PHE A 62 7.05 -16.94 2.83
CA PHE A 62 7.62 -16.73 4.16
C PHE A 62 9.07 -17.20 4.23
N SER A 63 9.37 -18.43 3.77
CA SER A 63 10.72 -19.01 3.86
C SER A 63 11.78 -18.22 3.07
N HIS A 64 11.39 -17.54 1.99
CA HIS A 64 12.28 -16.69 1.20
C HIS A 64 12.30 -15.22 1.65
N SER A 65 11.58 -14.87 2.70
CA SER A 65 11.49 -13.51 3.24
C SER A 65 12.23 -13.31 4.55
N THR A 66 13.22 -14.17 4.86
CA THR A 66 13.97 -14.08 6.12
C THR A 66 14.62 -12.71 6.31
N LEU A 67 15.29 -12.19 5.27
CA LEU A 67 15.93 -10.88 5.35
C LEU A 67 14.94 -9.75 5.69
N PRO A 68 13.88 -9.50 4.90
CA PRO A 68 12.94 -8.43 5.22
C PRO A 68 12.20 -8.67 6.54
N LEU A 69 11.90 -9.91 6.93
CA LEU A 69 11.32 -10.21 8.25
C LEU A 69 12.27 -9.78 9.36
N VAL A 70 13.53 -10.19 9.31
CA VAL A 70 14.53 -9.80 10.31
C VAL A 70 14.67 -8.28 10.36
N LEU A 71 14.81 -7.61 9.22
CA LEU A 71 14.98 -6.15 9.20
C LEU A 71 13.78 -5.41 9.79
N ILE A 72 12.54 -5.77 9.43
CA ILE A 72 11.34 -5.13 9.97
C ILE A 72 11.26 -5.30 11.48
N TRP A 73 11.53 -6.50 12.01
CA TRP A 73 11.52 -6.75 13.45
C TRP A 73 12.72 -6.10 14.17
N CYS A 74 13.89 -6.04 13.54
CA CYS A 74 15.06 -5.32 14.08
C CYS A 74 14.79 -3.81 14.20
N VAL A 75 14.07 -3.22 13.26
CA VAL A 75 13.62 -1.81 13.37
C VAL A 75 12.74 -1.63 14.62
N GLN A 76 11.85 -2.57 14.94
CA GLN A 76 11.04 -2.47 16.17
C GLN A 76 11.92 -2.56 17.45
N LEU A 77 12.90 -3.44 17.44
CA LEU A 77 13.89 -3.50 18.54
C LEU A 77 14.70 -2.21 18.65
N TRP A 78 15.05 -1.61 17.51
CA TRP A 78 15.71 -0.31 17.50
C TRP A 78 14.84 0.79 18.13
N VAL A 79 13.55 0.83 17.83
CA VAL A 79 12.63 1.78 18.47
C VAL A 79 12.53 1.56 19.98
N VAL A 80 12.60 0.31 20.46
CA VAL A 80 12.69 0.01 21.90
C VAL A 80 13.97 0.60 22.50
N VAL A 81 15.11 0.48 21.80
CA VAL A 81 16.37 1.07 22.25
C VAL A 81 16.29 2.61 22.27
N GLN A 82 15.73 3.20 21.21
CA GLN A 82 15.50 4.65 21.18
C GLN A 82 14.61 5.10 22.35
N TRP A 83 13.47 4.42 22.54
CA TRP A 83 12.56 4.72 23.64
C TRP A 83 13.24 4.72 25.01
N ALA A 84 14.10 3.74 25.27
CA ALA A 84 14.75 3.56 26.56
C ALA A 84 15.94 4.52 26.80
N ILE A 85 16.63 4.99 25.73
CA ILE A 85 17.95 5.61 25.87
C ILE A 85 18.03 7.01 25.23
N THR A 86 17.48 7.21 24.02
CA THR A 86 17.78 8.38 23.20
C THR A 86 16.57 9.22 22.80
N SER A 87 15.34 8.74 23.01
CA SER A 87 14.14 9.42 22.55
C SER A 87 13.93 10.76 23.27
N LEU A 88 13.70 11.82 22.49
CA LEU A 88 13.33 13.14 23.00
C LEU A 88 11.87 13.21 23.49
N SER A 89 11.02 12.26 23.07
CA SER A 89 9.66 12.07 23.58
C SER A 89 9.36 10.57 23.74
N PRO A 90 9.63 9.97 24.91
CA PRO A 90 9.42 8.54 25.14
C PRO A 90 7.97 8.09 24.91
N TYR A 91 6.98 8.93 25.20
CA TYR A 91 5.58 8.62 24.96
C TYR A 91 5.28 8.44 23.47
N ASP A 92 5.75 9.35 22.61
CA ASP A 92 5.53 9.26 21.18
C ASP A 92 6.28 8.08 20.57
N SER A 93 7.50 7.79 21.06
CA SER A 93 8.23 6.60 20.63
C SER A 93 7.53 5.31 21.02
N LEU A 94 6.84 5.25 22.15
CA LEU A 94 6.01 4.10 22.53
C LEU A 94 4.80 3.98 21.62
N MET A 95 4.15 5.09 21.26
CA MET A 95 3.03 5.09 20.30
C MET A 95 3.49 4.65 18.89
N SER A 96 4.62 5.17 18.43
CA SER A 96 5.24 4.77 17.16
C SER A 96 5.66 3.30 17.16
N LEU A 97 6.20 2.79 18.29
CA LEU A 97 6.48 1.36 18.45
C LEU A 97 5.22 0.51 18.27
N SER A 98 4.10 0.91 18.85
CA SER A 98 2.85 0.15 18.72
C SER A 98 2.33 0.11 17.29
N GLN A 99 2.50 1.21 16.52
CA GLN A 99 2.21 1.25 15.08
C GLN A 99 3.16 0.34 14.29
N GLY A 100 4.46 0.46 14.55
CA GLY A 100 5.48 -0.37 13.90
C GLY A 100 5.29 -1.86 14.16
N LEU A 101 4.88 -2.24 15.37
CA LEU A 101 4.51 -3.61 15.72
C LEU A 101 3.27 -4.10 14.93
N LEU A 102 2.26 -3.24 14.71
CA LEU A 102 1.14 -3.55 13.83
C LEU A 102 1.65 -3.88 12.41
N TYR A 103 2.53 -3.04 11.84
CA TYR A 103 3.04 -3.24 10.49
C TYR A 103 3.88 -4.51 10.38
N ALA A 104 4.73 -4.81 11.37
CA ALA A 104 5.54 -6.02 11.42
C ALA A 104 4.65 -7.28 11.52
N ALA A 105 3.61 -7.25 12.36
CA ALA A 105 2.66 -8.35 12.49
C ALA A 105 1.84 -8.55 11.21
N VAL A 106 1.34 -7.48 10.58
CA VAL A 106 0.56 -7.54 9.33
C VAL A 106 1.43 -8.06 8.17
N PHE A 107 2.68 -7.62 8.05
CA PHE A 107 3.65 -8.15 7.07
C PHE A 107 3.86 -9.65 7.25
N THR A 108 4.11 -10.07 8.49
CA THR A 108 4.32 -11.49 8.85
C THR A 108 3.08 -12.34 8.56
N LEU A 109 1.89 -11.85 8.94
CA LEU A 109 0.61 -12.52 8.66
C LEU A 109 0.34 -12.64 7.16
N ALA A 110 0.63 -11.60 6.38
CA ALA A 110 0.47 -11.63 4.93
C ALA A 110 1.34 -12.74 4.30
N LEU A 111 2.61 -12.85 4.71
CA LEU A 111 3.52 -13.91 4.26
C LEU A 111 3.05 -15.31 4.66
N LEU A 112 2.47 -15.47 5.86
CA LEU A 112 1.99 -16.76 6.35
C LEU A 112 0.64 -17.16 5.77
N LEU A 113 -0.27 -16.20 5.58
CA LEU A 113 -1.67 -16.49 5.20
C LEU A 113 -1.91 -16.44 3.70
N VAL A 114 -1.16 -15.64 2.92
CA VAL A 114 -1.37 -15.50 1.48
C VAL A 114 -0.61 -16.60 0.72
N ASP A 115 -1.16 -17.79 0.67
CA ASP A 115 -0.52 -19.00 0.12
C ASP A 115 -1.01 -19.39 -1.28
N SER A 116 -2.04 -18.74 -1.80
CA SER A 116 -2.73 -19.18 -3.03
C SER A 116 -3.26 -18.01 -3.85
N ARG A 117 -3.46 -18.27 -5.16
CA ARG A 117 -4.08 -17.30 -6.08
C ARG A 117 -5.46 -16.85 -5.58
N GLN A 118 -6.21 -17.76 -4.97
CA GLN A 118 -7.54 -17.45 -4.45
C GLN A 118 -7.44 -16.44 -3.31
N ARG A 119 -6.49 -16.61 -2.38
CA ARG A 119 -6.29 -15.69 -1.26
C ARG A 119 -5.77 -14.33 -1.72
N VAL A 120 -4.82 -14.29 -2.66
CA VAL A 120 -4.40 -13.02 -3.28
C VAL A 120 -5.60 -12.29 -3.90
N ARG A 121 -6.43 -13.01 -4.69
CA ARG A 121 -7.60 -12.42 -5.32
C ARG A 121 -8.62 -11.92 -4.28
N GLN A 122 -8.88 -12.67 -3.22
CA GLN A 122 -9.77 -12.26 -2.14
C GLN A 122 -9.26 -11.00 -1.44
N LEU A 123 -7.96 -10.95 -1.12
CA LEU A 123 -7.33 -9.79 -0.48
C LEU A 123 -7.45 -8.54 -1.37
N VAL A 124 -7.11 -8.66 -2.65
CA VAL A 124 -7.22 -7.53 -3.60
C VAL A 124 -8.68 -7.05 -3.71
N TRP A 125 -9.66 -7.97 -3.75
CA TRP A 125 -11.07 -7.59 -3.78
C TRP A 125 -11.52 -6.86 -2.50
N VAL A 126 -11.03 -7.28 -1.34
CA VAL A 126 -11.33 -6.63 -0.06
C VAL A 126 -10.74 -5.22 -0.03
N VAL A 127 -9.48 -5.05 -0.46
CA VAL A 127 -8.83 -3.73 -0.53
C VAL A 127 -9.54 -2.82 -1.53
N VAL A 128 -9.86 -3.32 -2.73
CA VAL A 128 -10.60 -2.55 -3.76
C VAL A 128 -11.99 -2.17 -3.26
N ALA A 129 -12.69 -3.05 -2.53
CA ALA A 129 -14.01 -2.74 -1.97
C ALA A 129 -13.92 -1.64 -0.88
N ALA A 130 -12.93 -1.71 0.01
CA ALA A 130 -12.70 -0.69 1.02
C ALA A 130 -12.36 0.67 0.39
N ALA A 131 -11.44 0.67 -0.60
CA ALA A 131 -11.06 1.88 -1.30
C ALA A 131 -12.21 2.45 -2.17
N ALA A 132 -13.01 1.60 -2.80
CA ALA A 132 -14.18 2.03 -3.56
C ALA A 132 -15.27 2.64 -2.66
N PHE A 133 -15.45 2.13 -1.45
CA PHE A 133 -16.31 2.77 -0.46
C PHE A 133 -15.80 4.19 -0.13
N GLN A 134 -14.51 4.35 0.15
CA GLN A 134 -13.89 5.65 0.41
C GLN A 134 -14.04 6.59 -0.79
N ALA A 135 -13.86 6.06 -2.01
CA ALA A 135 -14.00 6.81 -3.25
C ALA A 135 -15.43 7.31 -3.46
N LEU A 136 -16.43 6.44 -3.27
CA LEU A 136 -17.86 6.79 -3.40
C LEU A 136 -18.26 7.83 -2.35
N TYR A 137 -17.85 7.63 -1.10
CA TYR A 137 -18.15 8.55 -0.03
C TYR A 137 -17.49 9.92 -0.26
N GLY A 138 -16.20 9.94 -0.66
CA GLY A 138 -15.49 11.16 -1.01
C GLY A 138 -16.10 11.90 -2.21
N ALA A 139 -16.51 11.17 -3.26
CA ALA A 139 -17.23 11.76 -4.39
C ALA A 139 -18.61 12.32 -3.98
N PHE A 140 -19.35 11.58 -3.16
CA PHE A 140 -20.64 12.03 -2.60
C PHE A 140 -20.48 13.33 -1.81
N MET A 141 -19.45 13.46 -0.96
CA MET A 141 -19.15 14.70 -0.24
C MET A 141 -19.03 15.90 -1.18
N VAL A 142 -18.22 15.75 -2.24
CA VAL A 142 -17.97 16.84 -3.20
C VAL A 142 -19.23 17.21 -4.00
N LEU A 143 -20.01 16.20 -4.41
CA LEU A 143 -21.22 16.42 -5.23
C LEU A 143 -22.39 17.01 -4.46
N THR A 144 -22.51 16.71 -3.16
CA THR A 144 -23.62 17.17 -2.31
C THR A 144 -23.26 18.38 -1.44
N GLY A 145 -21.96 18.74 -1.36
CA GLY A 145 -21.48 19.74 -0.41
C GLY A 145 -21.48 19.26 1.04
N LEU A 146 -21.57 17.96 1.29
CA LEU A 146 -21.51 17.38 2.63
C LEU A 146 -20.09 17.49 3.19
N GLU A 147 -19.90 18.38 4.15
CA GLU A 147 -18.59 18.59 4.80
C GLU A 147 -18.52 17.84 6.13
N TYR A 148 -18.89 16.57 6.11
CA TYR A 148 -18.92 15.71 7.29
C TYR A 148 -18.07 14.46 7.06
N GLY A 149 -17.08 14.23 7.92
CA GLY A 149 -16.40 12.93 8.03
C GLY A 149 -17.36 11.90 8.65
N PHE A 150 -16.90 10.67 8.86
CA PHE A 150 -17.78 9.63 9.42
C PHE A 150 -18.22 9.96 10.86
N PHE A 151 -17.38 10.65 11.62
CA PHE A 151 -17.59 10.90 13.05
C PHE A 151 -17.67 12.38 13.41
N ALA A 152 -17.16 13.28 12.56
CA ALA A 152 -17.09 14.70 12.84
C ALA A 152 -17.25 15.55 11.58
N GLU A 153 -17.60 16.83 11.75
CA GLU A 153 -17.56 17.82 10.68
C GLU A 153 -16.11 18.07 10.26
N LYS A 154 -15.90 18.31 8.96
CA LYS A 154 -14.57 18.61 8.43
C LYS A 154 -14.12 19.99 8.84
N GLU A 155 -13.05 20.07 9.58
CA GLU A 155 -12.40 21.35 9.91
C GLU A 155 -11.53 21.84 8.76
N HIS A 156 -10.89 20.91 8.05
CA HIS A 156 -9.97 21.21 6.94
C HIS A 156 -10.39 20.50 5.65
N TYR A 157 -9.77 20.87 4.53
CA TYR A 157 -10.00 20.26 3.22
C TYR A 157 -11.46 20.26 2.76
N ARG A 158 -12.20 21.35 3.01
CA ARG A 158 -13.57 21.52 2.51
C ARG A 158 -13.59 21.62 0.98
N GLY A 159 -14.66 21.16 0.35
CA GLY A 159 -14.84 21.17 -1.11
C GLY A 159 -14.00 20.17 -1.88
N VAL A 160 -13.33 19.20 -1.21
CA VAL A 160 -12.53 18.14 -1.84
C VAL A 160 -12.87 16.78 -1.25
N ALA A 161 -12.60 15.72 -2.03
CA ALA A 161 -12.83 14.35 -1.56
C ALA A 161 -11.80 13.97 -0.49
N THR A 162 -12.27 13.58 0.68
CA THR A 162 -11.45 13.01 1.75
C THR A 162 -11.94 11.61 2.16
N GLY A 163 -13.15 11.21 1.79
CA GLY A 163 -13.75 10.00 2.32
C GLY A 163 -13.89 10.11 3.85
N THR A 164 -13.56 9.04 4.56
CA THR A 164 -13.46 9.08 6.03
C THR A 164 -12.08 9.54 6.53
N TYR A 165 -11.15 9.85 5.64
CA TYR A 165 -9.83 10.37 5.97
C TYR A 165 -9.89 11.84 6.37
N VAL A 166 -9.01 12.26 7.26
CA VAL A 166 -8.87 13.67 7.62
C VAL A 166 -8.18 14.45 6.50
N ASN A 167 -7.17 13.85 5.85
CA ASN A 167 -6.33 14.49 4.85
C ASN A 167 -6.61 13.96 3.44
N ARG A 168 -6.83 14.87 2.48
CA ARG A 168 -7.06 14.55 1.06
C ARG A 168 -5.89 13.81 0.40
N ASN A 169 -4.63 14.13 0.79
CA ASN A 169 -3.44 13.49 0.23
C ASN A 169 -3.33 12.05 0.74
N SER A 170 -3.71 11.79 1.99
CA SER A 170 -3.75 10.43 2.54
C SER A 170 -4.81 9.57 1.87
N LEU A 171 -5.97 10.15 1.51
CA LEU A 171 -6.94 9.44 0.68
C LEU A 171 -6.37 9.15 -0.71
N ALA A 172 -5.65 10.11 -1.31
CA ALA A 172 -4.98 9.89 -2.61
C ALA A 172 -3.98 8.73 -2.53
N GLY A 173 -3.19 8.62 -1.47
CA GLY A 173 -2.27 7.50 -1.23
C GLY A 173 -2.99 6.15 -1.13
N LEU A 174 -4.16 6.07 -0.45
CA LEU A 174 -5.00 4.87 -0.47
C LEU A 174 -5.46 4.52 -1.89
N MET A 175 -5.90 5.52 -2.66
CA MET A 175 -6.32 5.29 -4.05
C MET A 175 -5.18 4.76 -4.90
N GLU A 176 -3.98 5.33 -4.81
CA GLU A 176 -2.79 4.87 -5.55
C GLU A 176 -2.46 3.40 -5.27
N LEU A 177 -2.38 3.02 -3.99
CA LEU A 177 -2.08 1.66 -3.57
C LEU A 177 -3.13 0.66 -4.04
N SER A 178 -4.40 1.03 -3.88
CA SER A 178 -5.53 0.17 -4.22
C SER A 178 -5.74 0.05 -5.73
N LEU A 179 -5.54 1.15 -6.48
CA LEU A 179 -5.53 1.15 -7.95
C LEU A 179 -4.41 0.28 -8.51
N ALA A 180 -3.21 0.34 -7.95
CA ALA A 180 -2.10 -0.52 -8.35
C ALA A 180 -2.47 -2.01 -8.20
N LEU A 181 -3.08 -2.41 -7.08
CA LEU A 181 -3.56 -3.77 -6.85
C LEU A 181 -4.67 -4.18 -7.84
N GLY A 182 -5.64 -3.30 -8.05
CA GLY A 182 -6.78 -3.57 -8.92
C GLY A 182 -6.38 -3.67 -10.40
N ILE A 183 -5.51 -2.78 -10.88
CA ILE A 183 -4.98 -2.81 -12.26
C ILE A 183 -4.17 -4.09 -12.49
N GLY A 184 -3.30 -4.47 -11.55
CA GLY A 184 -2.55 -5.72 -11.66
C GLY A 184 -3.44 -6.97 -11.66
N LEU A 185 -4.54 -6.97 -10.87
CA LEU A 185 -5.54 -8.03 -10.94
C LEU A 185 -6.27 -8.05 -12.30
N LEU A 186 -6.54 -6.89 -12.88
CA LEU A 186 -7.15 -6.77 -14.20
C LEU A 186 -6.22 -7.33 -15.30
N LEU A 187 -4.91 -7.08 -15.23
CA LEU A 187 -3.90 -7.65 -16.11
C LEU A 187 -3.76 -9.17 -15.94
N ALA A 188 -3.97 -9.67 -14.73
CA ALA A 188 -3.91 -11.09 -14.39
C ALA A 188 -5.05 -11.92 -14.98
N GLU A 189 -6.20 -11.31 -15.28
CA GLU A 189 -7.39 -12.00 -15.77
C GLU A 189 -7.35 -12.20 -17.29
N PRO A 190 -7.51 -13.45 -17.79
CA PRO A 190 -7.50 -13.73 -19.22
C PRO A 190 -8.70 -13.09 -19.91
N THR A 191 -8.48 -12.49 -21.06
CA THR A 191 -9.57 -12.05 -21.96
C THR A 191 -9.91 -13.21 -22.88
N ARG A 192 -11.14 -13.70 -22.83
CA ARG A 192 -11.64 -14.73 -23.76
C ARG A 192 -12.22 -14.02 -24.98
N TYR A 193 -11.71 -14.36 -26.16
CA TYR A 193 -12.28 -13.95 -27.43
C TYR A 193 -13.05 -15.13 -28.04
N PHE A 194 -14.26 -14.90 -28.54
CA PHE A 194 -15.06 -15.92 -29.22
C PHE A 194 -15.48 -15.45 -30.62
N GLY A 195 -15.57 -16.37 -31.56
CA GLY A 195 -15.56 -16.06 -32.98
C GLY A 195 -16.89 -15.75 -33.67
N SER A 196 -18.10 -16.11 -33.14
CA SER A 196 -19.36 -15.91 -33.84
C SER A 196 -20.21 -14.75 -33.29
N ALA A 197 -21.04 -14.13 -34.18
CA ALA A 197 -21.90 -12.99 -33.83
C ALA A 197 -22.92 -13.31 -32.71
N ARG A 198 -23.49 -14.51 -32.72
CA ARG A 198 -24.46 -15.01 -31.74
C ARG A 198 -23.79 -15.26 -30.37
N GLN A 199 -22.52 -15.69 -30.36
CA GLN A 199 -21.72 -15.83 -29.20
C GLN A 199 -21.31 -14.46 -28.64
N ARG A 200 -21.11 -13.43 -29.47
CA ARG A 200 -20.81 -12.06 -29.05
C ARG A 200 -21.96 -11.42 -28.27
N LEU A 201 -23.21 -11.62 -28.67
CA LEU A 201 -24.37 -11.07 -27.95
C LEU A 201 -24.55 -11.71 -26.56
N ARG A 202 -24.46 -13.07 -26.50
CA ARG A 202 -24.49 -13.79 -25.24
C ARG A 202 -23.34 -13.35 -24.30
N GLN A 203 -22.18 -13.11 -24.90
CA GLN A 203 -21.02 -12.57 -24.17
C GLN A 203 -21.18 -11.13 -23.66
N LEU A 204 -21.88 -10.27 -24.40
CA LEU A 204 -22.20 -8.92 -23.93
C LEU A 204 -22.92 -8.98 -22.59
N ILE A 205 -23.89 -9.86 -22.44
CA ILE A 205 -24.66 -10.09 -21.22
C ILE A 205 -23.76 -10.71 -20.12
N GLU A 206 -22.97 -11.73 -20.46
CA GLU A 206 -22.02 -12.36 -19.53
C GLU A 206 -20.90 -11.39 -19.12
N VAL A 207 -20.47 -10.49 -20.00
CA VAL A 207 -19.48 -9.45 -19.72
C VAL A 207 -20.07 -8.37 -18.81
N MET A 208 -21.33 -7.99 -18.99
CA MET A 208 -22.01 -6.99 -18.13
C MET A 208 -22.18 -7.46 -16.67
N LEU A 209 -22.29 -8.77 -16.46
CA LEU A 209 -22.38 -9.41 -15.13
C LEU A 209 -21.02 -9.93 -14.64
N SER A 210 -19.94 -9.70 -15.40
CA SER A 210 -18.64 -10.26 -15.07
C SER A 210 -17.95 -9.50 -13.93
N LYS A 211 -17.30 -10.25 -13.04
CA LYS A 211 -16.42 -9.67 -11.99
C LYS A 211 -15.40 -8.70 -12.59
N LYS A 212 -15.02 -8.88 -13.86
CA LYS A 212 -14.06 -8.03 -14.57
C LYS A 212 -14.64 -6.64 -14.88
N LEU A 213 -15.92 -6.57 -15.26
CA LEU A 213 -16.59 -5.28 -15.46
C LEU A 213 -16.77 -4.55 -14.14
N ILE A 214 -17.22 -5.25 -13.09
CA ILE A 214 -17.34 -4.67 -11.74
C ILE A 214 -15.99 -4.09 -11.31
N LEU A 215 -14.90 -4.84 -11.46
CA LEU A 215 -13.57 -4.35 -11.13
C LEU A 215 -13.22 -3.06 -11.90
N ARG A 216 -13.47 -3.02 -13.21
CA ARG A 216 -13.21 -1.82 -14.04
C ARG A 216 -14.02 -0.62 -13.57
N LEU A 217 -15.29 -0.81 -13.24
CA LEU A 217 -16.16 0.27 -12.74
C LEU A 217 -15.67 0.79 -11.40
N LEU A 218 -15.29 -0.09 -10.47
CA LEU A 218 -14.73 0.31 -9.18
C LEU A 218 -13.41 1.07 -9.35
N LEU A 219 -12.52 0.62 -10.24
CA LEU A 219 -11.28 1.33 -10.54
C LEU A 219 -11.54 2.71 -11.17
N ALA A 220 -12.52 2.82 -12.08
CA ALA A 220 -12.91 4.11 -12.65
C ALA A 220 -13.44 5.08 -11.57
N ILE A 221 -14.28 4.61 -10.66
CA ILE A 221 -14.78 5.40 -9.52
C ILE A 221 -13.60 5.86 -8.64
N MET A 222 -12.64 4.99 -8.38
CA MET A 222 -11.46 5.33 -7.58
C MET A 222 -10.56 6.38 -8.28
N VAL A 223 -10.41 6.31 -9.60
CA VAL A 223 -9.68 7.35 -10.37
C VAL A 223 -10.43 8.69 -10.30
N ILE A 224 -11.75 8.69 -10.46
CA ILE A 224 -12.57 9.91 -10.31
C ILE A 224 -12.37 10.50 -8.90
N ALA A 225 -12.44 9.68 -7.86
CA ALA A 225 -12.23 10.13 -6.49
C ALA A 225 -10.81 10.68 -6.27
N LEU A 226 -9.79 10.02 -6.85
CA LEU A 226 -8.39 10.51 -6.81
C LEU A 226 -8.29 11.92 -7.41
N VAL A 227 -8.92 12.18 -8.55
CA VAL A 227 -8.98 13.52 -9.15
C VAL A 227 -9.72 14.50 -8.24
N LEU A 228 -10.85 14.09 -7.64
CA LEU A 228 -11.66 14.91 -6.73
C LEU A 228 -10.95 15.22 -5.39
N THR A 229 -9.91 14.49 -5.00
CA THR A 229 -9.05 14.87 -3.86
C THR A 229 -8.33 16.18 -4.12
N ARG A 230 -8.13 16.56 -5.39
CA ARG A 230 -7.28 17.69 -5.82
C ARG A 230 -5.85 17.60 -5.25
N SER A 231 -5.39 16.40 -4.89
CA SER A 231 -4.00 16.14 -4.48
C SER A 231 -3.11 16.19 -5.74
N ARG A 232 -2.28 17.23 -5.85
CA ARG A 232 -1.39 17.37 -7.01
C ARG A 232 -0.42 16.22 -7.12
N MET A 233 0.28 15.92 -6.00
CA MET A 233 1.26 14.84 -5.98
C MET A 233 0.60 13.46 -6.07
N GLY A 234 -0.55 13.24 -5.44
CA GLY A 234 -1.29 11.99 -5.56
C GLY A 234 -1.66 11.65 -7.00
N ASN A 235 -2.16 12.63 -7.75
CA ASN A 235 -2.44 12.44 -9.18
C ASN A 235 -1.15 12.19 -9.97
N THR A 236 -0.11 13.02 -9.76
CA THR A 236 1.20 12.86 -10.46
C THR A 236 1.82 11.50 -10.16
N ALA A 237 1.83 11.07 -8.91
CA ALA A 237 2.40 9.79 -8.49
C ALA A 237 1.66 8.59 -9.10
N PHE A 238 0.31 8.64 -9.12
CA PHE A 238 -0.49 7.62 -9.77
C PHE A 238 -0.14 7.49 -11.27
N PHE A 239 -0.20 8.59 -12.02
CA PHE A 239 0.04 8.58 -13.45
C PHE A 239 1.50 8.21 -13.79
N ALA A 240 2.47 8.81 -13.09
CA ALA A 240 3.89 8.47 -13.28
C ALA A 240 4.19 7.00 -12.98
N SER A 241 3.61 6.46 -11.88
CA SER A 241 3.80 5.05 -11.52
C SER A 241 3.16 4.10 -12.54
N LEU A 242 2.00 4.46 -13.09
CA LEU A 242 1.33 3.70 -14.14
C LEU A 242 2.17 3.70 -15.43
N MET A 243 2.75 4.84 -15.82
CA MET A 243 3.68 4.92 -16.96
C MET A 243 4.92 4.05 -16.75
N VAL A 244 5.59 4.19 -15.60
CA VAL A 244 6.81 3.43 -15.29
C VAL A 244 6.51 1.92 -15.23
N ALA A 245 5.52 1.50 -14.45
CA ALA A 245 5.17 0.10 -14.31
C ALA A 245 4.62 -0.48 -15.62
N GLY A 246 3.85 0.30 -16.39
CA GLY A 246 3.33 -0.06 -17.69
C GLY A 246 4.44 -0.29 -18.72
N ALA A 247 5.40 0.62 -18.81
CA ALA A 247 6.58 0.48 -19.67
C ALA A 247 7.41 -0.74 -19.29
N LEU A 248 7.69 -0.92 -17.98
CA LEU A 248 8.39 -2.11 -17.48
C LEU A 248 7.65 -3.40 -17.81
N ALA A 249 6.31 -3.43 -17.65
CA ALA A 249 5.51 -4.60 -18.00
C ALA A 249 5.55 -4.91 -19.50
N LEU A 250 5.50 -3.88 -20.35
CA LEU A 250 5.63 -4.04 -21.81
C LEU A 250 6.98 -4.61 -22.22
N VAL A 251 8.05 -4.31 -21.49
CA VAL A 251 9.40 -4.84 -21.77
C VAL A 251 9.59 -6.23 -21.15
N LEU A 252 9.21 -6.40 -19.88
CA LEU A 252 9.61 -7.56 -19.08
C LEU A 252 8.67 -8.76 -19.21
N MET A 253 7.38 -8.56 -19.39
CA MET A 253 6.42 -9.67 -19.46
C MET A 253 6.58 -10.45 -20.76
N ARG A 254 6.96 -11.74 -20.67
CA ARG A 254 7.18 -12.61 -21.82
C ARG A 254 5.86 -13.13 -22.41
N ASN A 255 4.84 -13.38 -21.60
CA ASN A 255 3.58 -14.01 -22.00
C ASN A 255 2.47 -12.97 -22.22
N LYS A 256 2.79 -11.87 -22.89
CA LYS A 256 1.81 -10.83 -23.27
C LYS A 256 0.84 -11.36 -24.32
N THR A 257 -0.45 -11.10 -24.12
CA THR A 257 -1.42 -11.21 -25.22
C THR A 257 -1.58 -9.85 -25.87
N THR A 258 -2.02 -9.85 -27.13
CA THR A 258 -2.45 -8.62 -27.83
C THR A 258 -3.38 -7.78 -26.95
N ALA A 259 -4.33 -8.42 -26.24
CA ALA A 259 -5.20 -7.72 -25.30
C ALA A 259 -4.46 -7.05 -24.14
N THR A 260 -3.43 -7.69 -23.59
CA THR A 260 -2.60 -7.10 -22.52
C THR A 260 -1.81 -5.91 -23.05
N THR A 261 -1.24 -6.05 -24.25
CA THR A 261 -0.47 -4.96 -24.90
C THR A 261 -1.40 -3.79 -25.25
N VAL A 262 -2.59 -4.05 -25.80
CA VAL A 262 -3.58 -3.01 -26.10
C VAL A 262 -4.05 -2.32 -24.81
N LEU A 263 -4.33 -3.09 -23.74
CA LEU A 263 -4.73 -2.52 -22.45
C LEU A 263 -3.65 -1.61 -21.87
N LEU A 264 -2.41 -2.08 -21.78
CA LEU A 264 -1.30 -1.27 -21.28
C LEU A 264 -1.02 -0.08 -22.19
N GLY A 265 -1.01 -0.28 -23.50
CA GLY A 265 -0.81 0.79 -24.47
C GLY A 265 -1.91 1.86 -24.39
N SER A 266 -3.19 1.44 -24.30
CA SER A 266 -4.30 2.40 -24.15
C SER A 266 -4.25 3.16 -22.82
N LEU A 267 -3.89 2.49 -21.71
CA LEU A 267 -3.67 3.16 -20.44
C LEU A 267 -2.56 4.22 -20.54
N LEU A 268 -1.43 3.87 -21.16
CA LEU A 268 -0.32 4.82 -21.35
C LEU A 268 -0.71 6.01 -22.24
N VAL A 269 -1.45 5.79 -23.34
CA VAL A 269 -1.92 6.88 -24.21
C VAL A 269 -2.90 7.79 -23.49
N ILE A 270 -3.87 7.21 -22.76
CA ILE A 270 -4.83 7.99 -21.95
C ILE A 270 -4.08 8.76 -20.87
N ASP A 271 -3.10 8.16 -20.23
CA ASP A 271 -2.26 8.75 -19.21
C ASP A 271 -1.49 9.97 -19.74
N ILE A 272 -0.81 9.80 -20.86
CA ILE A 272 -0.11 10.90 -21.54
C ILE A 272 -1.08 12.02 -21.94
N ALA A 273 -2.28 11.69 -22.44
CA ALA A 273 -3.29 12.67 -22.81
C ALA A 273 -3.80 13.43 -21.58
N ILE A 274 -4.07 12.74 -20.47
CA ILE A 274 -4.50 13.37 -19.20
C ILE A 274 -3.40 14.26 -18.66
N VAL A 275 -2.17 13.75 -18.56
CA VAL A 275 -1.02 14.53 -18.09
C VAL A 275 -0.80 15.76 -18.98
N GLY A 276 -0.86 15.61 -20.30
CA GLY A 276 -0.70 16.72 -21.25
C GLY A 276 -1.79 17.80 -21.14
N THR A 277 -3.05 17.40 -20.87
CA THR A 277 -4.16 18.37 -20.76
C THR A 277 -4.24 19.04 -19.40
N PHE A 278 -3.98 18.31 -18.32
CA PHE A 278 -4.11 18.85 -16.95
C PHE A 278 -2.81 19.48 -16.43
N PHE A 279 -1.66 18.98 -16.89
CA PHE A 279 -0.33 19.41 -16.46
C PHE A 279 0.49 20.02 -17.60
N GLY A 280 -0.14 20.43 -18.72
CA GLY A 280 0.55 20.99 -19.89
C GLY A 280 1.69 21.93 -19.49
N VAL A 281 2.81 21.83 -20.19
CA VAL A 281 4.12 22.47 -19.83
C VAL A 281 3.96 23.95 -19.47
N ASP A 282 3.08 24.69 -20.17
CA ASP A 282 2.81 26.09 -19.91
C ASP A 282 2.11 26.34 -18.57
N LYS A 283 1.16 25.45 -18.17
CA LYS A 283 0.49 25.52 -16.87
C LYS A 283 1.38 25.09 -15.70
N VAL A 284 2.32 24.19 -15.95
CA VAL A 284 3.32 23.80 -14.93
C VAL A 284 4.30 24.93 -14.71
N ALA A 285 4.77 25.58 -15.77
CA ALA A 285 5.67 26.73 -15.67
C ALA A 285 5.00 27.95 -15.00
N GLU A 286 3.76 28.27 -15.39
CA GLU A 286 2.98 29.35 -14.77
C GLU A 286 2.65 29.07 -13.29
N ARG A 287 2.32 27.82 -12.95
CA ARG A 287 2.05 27.40 -11.56
C ARG A 287 3.30 27.29 -10.71
N LEU A 288 4.45 26.89 -11.26
CA LEU A 288 5.75 26.95 -10.56
C LEU A 288 6.11 28.39 -10.20
N GLN A 289 5.81 29.36 -11.09
CA GLN A 289 6.01 30.79 -10.80
C GLN A 289 5.00 31.34 -9.80
N GLN A 290 3.76 30.83 -9.76
CA GLN A 290 2.72 31.26 -8.80
C GLN A 290 2.77 30.53 -7.45
N THR A 291 3.45 29.40 -7.34
CA THR A 291 3.61 28.64 -6.09
C THR A 291 4.80 29.15 -5.27
N SER A 292 5.57 30.11 -5.84
CA SER A 292 6.66 30.74 -5.11
C SER A 292 6.13 31.56 -3.94
N SER A 293 6.52 31.22 -2.77
CA SER A 293 6.71 32.06 -1.56
C SER A 293 5.54 32.37 -0.62
N GLN A 294 4.29 32.00 -0.85
CA GLN A 294 3.25 32.45 0.10
C GLN A 294 2.38 31.38 0.76
N THR A 295 2.46 30.09 0.39
CA THR A 295 1.38 29.20 0.81
C THR A 295 1.79 27.96 1.59
N GLU A 296 3.00 27.44 1.47
CA GLU A 296 3.42 26.26 2.22
C GLU A 296 4.95 26.22 2.33
N SER A 297 5.51 26.45 3.52
CA SER A 297 6.94 26.29 3.84
C SER A 297 7.39 24.80 3.84
N ARG A 298 6.91 23.99 2.91
CA ARG A 298 7.22 22.55 2.89
C ARG A 298 8.68 22.26 2.58
N ASP A 299 9.26 23.05 1.70
CA ASP A 299 10.66 22.90 1.32
C ASP A 299 11.57 23.25 2.51
N GLU A 300 11.23 24.32 3.24
CA GLU A 300 11.92 24.74 4.45
C GLU A 300 11.74 23.71 5.57
N VAL A 301 10.51 23.20 5.76
CA VAL A 301 10.24 22.13 6.74
C VAL A 301 11.02 20.86 6.41
N THR A 302 11.08 20.47 5.14
CA THR A 302 11.86 19.30 4.71
C THR A 302 13.36 19.52 4.94
N ARG A 303 13.88 20.71 4.61
CA ARG A 303 15.28 21.06 4.82
C ARG A 303 15.63 21.07 6.30
N ASP A 304 14.81 21.69 7.13
CA ASP A 304 15.03 21.75 8.58
C ASP A 304 14.95 20.36 9.21
N THR A 305 14.01 19.51 8.75
CA THR A 305 13.93 18.11 9.15
C THR A 305 15.20 17.33 8.78
N PHE A 306 15.76 17.61 7.60
CA PHE A 306 17.02 16.98 7.19
C PHE A 306 18.21 17.46 8.03
N ASN A 307 18.22 18.73 8.48
CA ASN A 307 19.22 19.24 9.40
C ASN A 307 19.12 18.52 10.77
N ILE A 308 17.90 18.27 11.28
CA ILE A 308 17.69 17.46 12.48
C ILE A 308 18.31 16.05 12.33
N PHE A 309 18.18 15.45 11.15
CA PHE A 309 18.85 14.17 10.85
C PHE A 309 20.38 14.30 10.90
N LEU A 310 20.94 15.37 10.32
CA LEU A 310 22.40 15.59 10.32
C LEU A 310 22.97 15.77 11.73
N ASP A 311 22.19 16.34 12.64
CA ASP A 311 22.58 16.48 14.06
C ASP A 311 22.53 15.14 14.82
N ASN A 312 21.66 14.21 14.38
CA ASN A 312 21.47 12.90 15.02
C ASN A 312 21.49 11.74 14.01
N PRO A 313 22.56 11.54 13.22
CA PRO A 313 22.52 10.68 12.03
C PRO A 313 22.41 9.18 12.36
N ILE A 314 22.82 8.74 13.52
CA ILE A 314 22.79 7.32 13.90
C ILE A 314 21.52 6.99 14.69
N THR A 315 21.29 7.75 15.76
CA THR A 315 20.19 7.44 16.67
C THR A 315 18.85 8.00 16.23
N GLY A 316 18.85 9.07 15.43
CA GLY A 316 17.66 9.90 15.25
C GLY A 316 17.24 10.55 16.56
N THR A 317 16.12 11.26 16.53
CA THR A 317 15.50 11.92 17.70
C THR A 317 14.59 11.00 18.51
N GLY A 318 14.30 9.81 17.98
CA GLY A 318 13.32 8.85 18.45
C GLY A 318 12.11 8.75 17.51
N ALA A 319 11.63 7.55 17.29
CA ALA A 319 10.47 7.30 16.42
C ALA A 319 9.24 8.08 16.91
N GLY A 320 8.53 8.77 16.01
CA GLY A 320 7.31 9.53 16.30
C GLY A 320 7.52 10.87 17.00
N THR A 321 8.76 11.33 17.16
CA THR A 321 9.07 12.54 17.94
C THR A 321 8.98 13.85 17.16
N PHE A 322 8.68 13.83 15.86
CA PHE A 322 8.70 14.99 14.99
C PHE A 322 7.90 16.17 15.53
N THR A 323 6.69 15.93 16.01
CA THR A 323 5.80 16.98 16.57
C THR A 323 6.40 17.73 17.76
N HIS A 324 7.29 17.10 18.52
CA HIS A 324 7.96 17.69 19.69
C HIS A 324 9.33 18.29 19.33
N THR A 325 10.05 17.68 18.39
CA THR A 325 11.41 18.09 18.03
C THR A 325 11.43 19.24 17.04
N PHE A 326 10.57 19.19 16.02
CA PHE A 326 10.55 20.18 14.94
C PHE A 326 10.28 21.62 15.43
N PRO A 327 9.27 21.88 16.29
CA PRO A 327 9.02 23.25 16.77
C PRO A 327 10.19 23.91 17.49
N ALA A 328 11.01 23.11 18.15
CA ALA A 328 12.19 23.61 18.89
C ALA A 328 13.40 23.88 17.97
N LEU A 329 13.45 23.25 16.80
CA LEU A 329 14.61 23.25 15.91
C LEU A 329 14.34 23.91 14.56
N LYS A 330 13.08 24.32 14.29
CA LYS A 330 12.70 24.98 13.04
C LYS A 330 13.41 26.33 12.86
N SER A 331 13.83 26.64 11.65
CA SER A 331 14.39 27.94 11.31
C SER A 331 13.32 29.05 11.30
N SER A 332 13.76 30.29 11.34
CA SER A 332 12.89 31.48 11.21
C SER A 332 12.23 31.61 9.85
N GLU A 333 12.70 30.87 8.86
CA GLU A 333 12.12 30.84 7.49
C GLU A 333 10.77 30.10 7.46
N VAL A 334 10.51 29.21 8.43
CA VAL A 334 9.23 28.54 8.61
C VAL A 334 8.25 29.50 9.28
N THR A 335 7.54 30.29 8.48
CA THR A 335 6.69 31.40 8.95
C THR A 335 5.26 31.02 9.34
N SER A 336 4.84 29.77 9.08
CA SER A 336 3.47 29.36 9.40
C SER A 336 3.26 29.28 10.93
N PHE A 337 2.11 29.82 11.38
CA PHE A 337 1.74 29.85 12.81
C PHE A 337 1.22 28.50 13.34
N GLY A 338 1.09 27.48 12.50
CA GLY A 338 0.58 26.17 12.88
C GLY A 338 1.67 25.21 13.39
N LEU A 339 1.25 24.18 14.11
CA LEU A 339 2.10 23.04 14.42
C LEU A 339 2.15 22.12 13.21
N TYR A 340 3.36 21.81 12.75
CA TYR A 340 3.56 20.75 11.76
C TYR A 340 3.56 19.40 12.48
N ASN A 341 2.58 18.57 12.17
CA ASN A 341 2.50 17.21 12.72
C ASN A 341 3.41 16.22 11.99
N ASN A 342 3.84 16.55 10.79
CA ASN A 342 4.70 15.73 9.94
C ASN A 342 5.58 16.61 9.06
N ALA A 343 6.70 16.07 8.59
CA ALA A 343 7.69 16.78 7.75
C ALA A 343 7.20 17.02 6.31
N HIS A 344 6.05 16.48 5.91
CA HIS A 344 5.60 16.43 4.51
C HIS A 344 6.64 15.82 3.55
N ASN A 345 7.50 14.98 4.06
CA ASN A 345 8.47 14.18 3.33
C ASN A 345 8.81 12.95 4.19
N ASP A 346 8.30 11.77 3.81
CA ASP A 346 8.51 10.54 4.59
C ASP A 346 10.01 10.20 4.73
N TYR A 347 10.82 10.46 3.69
CA TYR A 347 12.25 10.15 3.72
C TYR A 347 12.99 10.97 4.79
N ALA A 348 12.76 12.29 4.80
CA ALA A 348 13.36 13.18 5.77
C ALA A 348 12.85 12.86 7.19
N GLN A 349 11.55 12.57 7.34
CA GLN A 349 10.98 12.25 8.64
C GLN A 349 11.51 10.92 9.18
N PHE A 350 11.52 9.85 8.40
CA PHE A 350 12.13 8.58 8.84
C PHE A 350 13.61 8.75 9.19
N ALA A 351 14.38 9.49 8.38
CA ALA A 351 15.79 9.71 8.66
C ALA A 351 16.00 10.48 9.99
N SER A 352 15.25 11.56 10.22
CA SER A 352 15.38 12.37 11.43
C SER A 352 14.93 11.66 12.71
N GLU A 353 13.87 10.85 12.61
CA GLU A 353 13.30 10.13 13.76
C GLU A 353 14.04 8.82 14.06
N PHE A 354 14.33 8.00 13.05
CA PHE A 354 14.89 6.65 13.24
C PHE A 354 16.41 6.59 13.11
N GLY A 355 17.04 7.62 12.53
CA GLY A 355 18.44 7.60 12.14
C GLY A 355 18.71 6.73 10.90
N ALA A 356 19.94 6.84 10.38
CA ALA A 356 20.35 6.14 9.15
C ALA A 356 20.23 4.61 9.23
N PRO A 357 20.63 3.91 10.31
CA PRO A 357 20.63 2.45 10.31
C PRO A 357 19.23 1.86 10.09
N ALA A 358 18.22 2.35 10.81
CA ALA A 358 16.86 1.84 10.70
C ALA A 358 16.18 2.31 9.38
N THR A 359 16.44 3.54 8.95
CA THR A 359 15.95 4.07 7.67
C THR A 359 16.49 3.24 6.49
N ILE A 360 17.78 2.92 6.50
CA ILE A 360 18.40 2.06 5.49
C ILE A 360 17.81 0.65 5.54
N ALA A 361 17.57 0.09 6.73
CA ALA A 361 16.93 -1.23 6.85
C ALA A 361 15.55 -1.26 6.22
N LEU A 362 14.71 -0.23 6.43
CA LEU A 362 13.40 -0.08 5.78
C LEU A 362 13.54 0.08 4.26
N ALA A 363 14.49 0.90 3.79
CA ALA A 363 14.76 1.08 2.37
C ALA A 363 15.18 -0.24 1.69
N VAL A 364 15.99 -1.06 2.35
CA VAL A 364 16.38 -2.40 1.86
C VAL A 364 15.16 -3.30 1.71
N VAL A 365 14.19 -3.27 2.64
CA VAL A 365 12.94 -4.04 2.53
C VAL A 365 12.12 -3.60 1.32
N VAL A 366 11.99 -2.29 1.09
CA VAL A 366 11.25 -1.74 -0.06
C VAL A 366 11.94 -2.11 -1.37
N PHE A 367 13.27 -1.95 -1.45
CA PHE A 367 14.07 -2.33 -2.62
C PHE A 367 13.98 -3.83 -2.91
N TRP A 368 14.06 -4.67 -1.88
CA TRP A 368 13.88 -6.12 -2.02
C TRP A 368 12.49 -6.46 -2.60
N ALA A 369 11.44 -5.80 -2.13
CA ALA A 369 10.09 -6.02 -2.65
C ALA A 369 9.94 -5.52 -4.10
N PHE A 370 10.51 -4.37 -4.42
CA PHE A 370 10.55 -3.83 -5.79
C PHE A 370 11.23 -4.81 -6.74
N TRP A 371 12.42 -5.31 -6.36
CA TRP A 371 13.16 -6.29 -7.14
C TRP A 371 12.37 -7.58 -7.36
N ASN A 372 11.68 -8.08 -6.34
CA ASN A 372 10.80 -9.24 -6.47
C ASN A 372 9.65 -9.00 -7.45
N GLY A 373 9.06 -7.80 -7.45
CA GLY A 373 8.05 -7.39 -8.42
C GLY A 373 8.57 -7.47 -9.87
N ILE A 374 9.75 -6.90 -10.11
CA ILE A 374 10.46 -6.96 -11.40
C ILE A 374 10.74 -8.38 -11.84
N VAL A 375 11.31 -9.19 -10.94
CA VAL A 375 11.63 -10.60 -11.22
C VAL A 375 10.36 -11.41 -11.49
N ALA A 376 9.27 -11.15 -10.75
CA ALA A 376 7.99 -11.82 -10.99
C ALA A 376 7.42 -11.49 -12.38
N MET A 377 7.45 -10.22 -12.81
CA MET A 377 7.03 -9.84 -14.18
C MET A 377 7.87 -10.55 -15.25
N ARG A 378 9.18 -10.66 -15.05
CA ARG A 378 10.12 -11.21 -16.06
C ARG A 378 10.13 -12.74 -16.11
N GLN A 379 10.11 -13.40 -14.95
CA GLN A 379 10.45 -14.85 -14.86
C GLN A 379 9.23 -15.75 -14.63
N ARG A 380 8.11 -15.22 -14.09
CA ARG A 380 6.93 -16.07 -13.85
C ARG A 380 6.21 -16.41 -15.16
N ASN A 381 5.88 -17.69 -15.35
CA ASN A 381 5.05 -18.13 -16.47
C ASN A 381 3.54 -17.85 -16.25
N SER A 382 3.14 -17.57 -15.03
CA SER A 382 1.75 -17.27 -14.68
C SER A 382 1.45 -15.81 -14.84
N ARG A 383 0.53 -15.45 -15.74
CA ARG A 383 0.03 -14.07 -15.88
C ARG A 383 -0.50 -13.51 -14.57
N PHE A 384 -1.11 -14.35 -13.74
CA PHE A 384 -1.61 -13.95 -12.43
C PHE A 384 -0.50 -13.37 -11.57
N TYR A 385 0.61 -14.10 -11.43
CA TYR A 385 1.74 -13.62 -10.62
C TYR A 385 2.54 -12.51 -11.29
N GLN A 386 2.55 -12.44 -12.63
CA GLN A 386 3.07 -11.27 -13.36
C GLN A 386 2.23 -10.02 -13.05
N GLY A 387 0.89 -10.13 -13.02
CA GLY A 387 0.01 -9.04 -12.63
C GLY A 387 0.21 -8.58 -11.17
N VAL A 388 0.46 -9.52 -10.24
CA VAL A 388 0.81 -9.17 -8.85
C VAL A 388 2.18 -8.46 -8.80
N GLY A 389 3.16 -8.92 -9.58
CA GLY A 389 4.46 -8.23 -9.70
C GLY A 389 4.32 -6.80 -10.21
N PHE A 390 3.45 -6.58 -11.22
CA PHE A 390 3.08 -5.26 -11.71
C PHE A 390 2.48 -4.39 -10.59
N SER A 391 1.51 -4.92 -9.82
CA SER A 391 0.89 -4.21 -8.70
C SER A 391 1.92 -3.71 -7.69
N VAL A 392 2.84 -4.59 -7.29
CA VAL A 392 3.90 -4.26 -6.33
C VAL A 392 4.79 -3.16 -6.87
N THR A 393 5.25 -3.29 -8.12
CA THR A 393 6.13 -2.30 -8.76
C THR A 393 5.44 -0.94 -8.87
N MET A 394 4.18 -0.92 -9.33
CA MET A 394 3.41 0.32 -9.47
C MET A 394 3.19 0.99 -8.10
N ALA A 395 2.78 0.23 -7.08
CA ALA A 395 2.52 0.76 -5.75
C ALA A 395 3.77 1.36 -5.09
N ILE A 396 4.93 0.68 -5.22
CA ILE A 396 6.19 1.18 -4.67
C ILE A 396 6.63 2.46 -5.38
N VAL A 397 6.50 2.54 -6.71
CA VAL A 397 6.82 3.76 -7.47
C VAL A 397 5.87 4.89 -7.08
N ALA A 398 4.56 4.63 -6.96
CA ALA A 398 3.58 5.63 -6.58
C ALA A 398 3.88 6.24 -5.22
N ILE A 399 3.97 5.41 -4.18
CA ILE A 399 4.29 5.89 -2.83
C ILE A 399 5.69 6.51 -2.77
N GLY A 400 6.67 5.94 -3.49
CA GLY A 400 8.01 6.50 -3.56
C GLY A 400 8.04 7.94 -4.10
N ILE A 401 7.23 8.25 -5.12
CA ILE A 401 7.06 9.61 -5.63
C ILE A 401 6.26 10.47 -4.62
N HIS A 402 5.14 9.97 -4.10
CA HIS A 402 4.27 10.75 -3.22
C HIS A 402 4.98 11.12 -1.91
N SER A 403 5.78 10.23 -1.34
CA SER A 403 6.56 10.42 -0.10
C SER A 403 7.63 11.50 -0.20
N THR A 404 7.95 12.02 -1.40
CA THR A 404 8.89 13.15 -1.55
C THR A 404 8.31 14.48 -1.05
N VAL A 405 6.98 14.62 -0.98
CA VAL A 405 6.29 15.86 -0.62
C VAL A 405 5.08 15.65 0.30
N ASP A 406 4.91 14.44 0.84
CA ASP A 406 3.83 14.11 1.77
C ASP A 406 4.24 12.99 2.74
N PHE A 407 3.33 12.59 3.65
CA PHE A 407 3.58 11.67 4.76
C PHE A 407 2.64 10.46 4.75
N ASN A 408 2.44 9.84 3.60
CA ASN A 408 1.51 8.71 3.44
C ASN A 408 1.88 7.48 4.27
N LEU A 409 3.18 7.27 4.55
CA LEU A 409 3.67 6.17 5.37
C LEU A 409 3.57 6.44 6.88
N GLN A 410 3.21 7.66 7.29
CA GLN A 410 2.84 7.99 8.67
C GLN A 410 1.35 7.69 8.95
N ILE A 411 0.55 7.39 7.92
CA ILE A 411 -0.88 7.10 8.05
C ILE A 411 -1.07 5.58 8.23
N PRO A 412 -1.58 5.12 9.39
CA PRO A 412 -1.58 3.70 9.74
C PRO A 412 -2.27 2.78 8.72
N ALA A 413 -3.38 3.21 8.14
CA ALA A 413 -4.07 2.43 7.12
C ALA A 413 -3.24 2.28 5.84
N ASN A 414 -2.62 3.37 5.37
CA ASN A 414 -1.78 3.37 4.16
C ASN A 414 -0.49 2.58 4.36
N ALA A 415 0.18 2.78 5.50
CA ALA A 415 1.38 2.03 5.86
C ALA A 415 1.10 0.52 6.00
N SER A 416 -0.02 0.14 6.65
CA SER A 416 -0.43 -1.26 6.75
C SER A 416 -0.71 -1.89 5.38
N LEU A 417 -1.40 -1.18 4.49
CA LEU A 417 -1.64 -1.66 3.13
C LEU A 417 -0.32 -1.76 2.35
N PHE A 418 0.58 -0.80 2.53
CA PHE A 418 1.89 -0.82 1.87
C PHE A 418 2.72 -2.04 2.29
N VAL A 419 2.80 -2.36 3.58
CA VAL A 419 3.54 -3.57 4.02
C VAL A 419 2.88 -4.87 3.54
N VAL A 420 1.55 -4.92 3.40
CA VAL A 420 0.86 -6.04 2.73
C VAL A 420 1.32 -6.16 1.28
N ILE A 421 1.42 -5.05 0.54
CA ILE A 421 1.89 -5.04 -0.84
C ILE A 421 3.36 -5.50 -0.91
N LEU A 422 4.22 -5.06 0.01
CA LEU A 422 5.59 -5.55 0.11
C LEU A 422 5.64 -7.08 0.31
N ALA A 423 4.78 -7.63 1.17
CA ALA A 423 4.67 -9.08 1.37
C ALA A 423 4.17 -9.81 0.10
N LEU A 424 3.24 -9.20 -0.66
CA LEU A 424 2.75 -9.76 -1.92
C LEU A 424 3.85 -9.90 -2.98
N SER A 425 4.96 -9.15 -2.89
CA SER A 425 6.13 -9.31 -3.76
C SER A 425 6.74 -10.72 -3.65
N ALA A 426 6.86 -11.23 -2.43
CA ALA A 426 7.31 -12.59 -2.17
C ALA A 426 6.32 -13.63 -2.71
N VAL A 427 5.03 -13.40 -2.51
CA VAL A 427 3.98 -14.28 -3.05
C VAL A 427 4.02 -14.30 -4.58
N ALA A 428 4.21 -13.14 -5.23
CA ALA A 428 4.35 -13.06 -6.67
C ALA A 428 5.52 -13.89 -7.19
N ARG A 429 6.66 -13.84 -6.49
CA ARG A 429 7.90 -14.52 -6.92
C ARG A 429 7.90 -16.00 -6.59
N TRP A 430 7.49 -16.42 -5.39
CA TRP A 430 7.73 -17.76 -4.87
C TRP A 430 6.47 -18.63 -4.65
N ALA A 431 5.24 -18.09 -4.77
CA ALA A 431 4.06 -18.92 -4.63
C ALA A 431 4.03 -20.05 -5.68
N PRO A 432 3.60 -21.27 -5.32
CA PRO A 432 3.59 -22.41 -6.24
C PRO A 432 2.61 -22.18 -7.39
N HIS A 433 2.92 -22.77 -8.56
CA HIS A 433 2.15 -22.57 -9.80
C HIS A 433 0.73 -23.12 -9.71
N ASN A 434 0.55 -24.21 -8.97
CA ASN A 434 -0.74 -24.88 -8.70
C ASN A 434 -0.85 -25.15 -7.21
N SER A 435 -1.38 -24.22 -6.44
CA SER A 435 -1.87 -24.55 -5.11
C SER A 435 -3.24 -25.25 -5.23
N THR A 436 -3.24 -26.51 -5.62
CA THR A 436 -4.37 -27.43 -5.43
C THR A 436 -4.40 -27.81 -3.95
N SER A 437 -4.71 -26.87 -3.07
CA SER A 437 -5.01 -27.16 -1.66
C SER A 437 -6.26 -28.05 -1.45
N GLY A 438 -6.96 -28.40 -2.55
CA GLY A 438 -8.12 -29.29 -2.54
C GLY A 438 -7.86 -30.73 -3.04
N ARG A 439 -6.75 -31.02 -3.76
CA ARG A 439 -6.53 -32.34 -4.36
C ARG A 439 -5.73 -33.33 -3.50
N MET A 440 -4.92 -32.87 -2.56
CA MET A 440 -4.20 -33.78 -1.67
C MET A 440 -5.12 -34.45 -0.62
N ARG A 441 -6.19 -33.80 -0.18
CA ARG A 441 -7.18 -34.41 0.72
C ARG A 441 -8.02 -35.54 0.09
N ARG A 442 -8.16 -35.58 -1.24
CA ARG A 442 -8.93 -36.66 -1.92
C ARG A 442 -8.10 -37.87 -2.34
N ARG A 443 -6.76 -37.78 -2.41
CA ARG A 443 -5.93 -38.93 -2.78
C ARG A 443 -5.56 -39.85 -1.61
N THR A 444 -5.54 -39.35 -0.38
CA THR A 444 -5.31 -40.15 0.82
C THR A 444 -6.57 -40.89 1.32
N GLY A 445 -7.77 -40.37 1.02
CA GLY A 445 -9.03 -41.05 1.38
C GLY A 445 -9.45 -42.21 0.47
N ARG A 446 -8.79 -42.39 -0.69
CA ARG A 446 -9.17 -43.43 -1.67
C ARG A 446 -8.23 -44.65 -1.70
N LYS A 447 -7.18 -44.66 -0.87
CA LYS A 447 -6.28 -45.80 -0.69
C LYS A 447 -6.49 -46.57 0.63
N ALA A 448 -7.52 -46.22 1.41
CA ALA A 448 -7.88 -46.90 2.65
C ALA A 448 -9.19 -47.74 2.52
N SER A 449 -9.69 -47.92 1.28
CA SER A 449 -10.84 -48.79 1.01
C SER A 449 -10.63 -49.55 -0.32
N ALA A 450 -9.60 -50.42 -0.31
CA ALA A 450 -9.47 -51.54 -1.25
C ALA A 450 -8.66 -52.64 -0.56
#